data_4ae1d68f131c8f41466f61bd0a09f315
#
_entry.id   4ae1d68f131c8f41466f61bd0a09f315
#
_cell.length_a   1.000
_cell.length_b   1.000
_cell.length_c   1.000
_cell.angle_alpha   90.00
_cell.angle_beta   90.00
_cell.angle_gamma   90.00
#
_symmetry.space_group_name_H-M   'P 1'
#
loop_
_entity.id
_entity.type
_entity.pdbx_description
1 polymer ?
#
loop_
_entity_poly.entity_id
_entity_poly.type
_entity_poly.pdbx_seq_one_letter_code
_entity_poly.pdbx_strand_id
1 'polypeptide(L)'
;NSPNKYFYTQERTLTRKKAYFINGGAGRVVASIPAFEKLYETDKDFIIVCEGGMDFYKGHPVLHELAYDNWHKNLFKDYIKDRDCFSPEPYRVWEYYNQKCSLAQAFDIAINNEGLRDLTDPTIHMNKQEMVQGFKVIEEIKAMTKKDKVVVFQPFGRTAENMGDFVIDSTSRSFHLNDVIRICKDLRDDYAVVVMSEFPITIEETPTVPIAIPQISDVRVWSSIIQIADHFIGC
;
A
#
# COMPACT_ATOMS: atom_id res chain seq x y z
N ASN A 1 23.12 -35.51 49.43
CA ASN A 1 22.34 -34.30 49.10
C ASN A 1 23.24 -33.29 48.44
N SER A 2 23.33 -33.36 47.13
CA SER A 2 24.08 -32.40 46.32
C SER A 2 23.11 -31.61 45.48
N PRO A 3 23.07 -30.25 45.52
CA PRO A 3 22.20 -29.49 44.68
C PRO A 3 22.79 -29.42 43.28
N ASN A 4 21.94 -29.77 42.31
CA ASN A 4 22.18 -29.59 40.88
C ASN A 4 22.58 -28.15 40.58
N LYS A 5 23.81 -27.91 40.22
CA LYS A 5 24.26 -26.69 39.57
C LYS A 5 23.80 -26.75 38.12
N TYR A 6 22.70 -26.07 37.82
CA TYR A 6 22.38 -25.70 36.44
C TYR A 6 23.43 -24.71 35.95
N PHE A 7 24.35 -25.18 35.13
CA PHE A 7 25.21 -24.32 34.34
C PHE A 7 24.32 -23.64 33.28
N TYR A 8 23.91 -22.42 33.54
CA TYR A 8 23.54 -21.52 32.49
C TYR A 8 24.82 -21.19 31.71
N THR A 9 25.07 -21.91 30.63
CA THR A 9 25.92 -21.44 29.58
C THR A 9 25.24 -20.18 29.06
N GLN A 10 25.87 -19.02 29.26
CA GLN A 10 25.56 -17.83 28.48
C GLN A 10 25.89 -18.21 27.02
N GLU A 11 24.88 -18.77 26.32
CA GLU A 11 24.90 -18.76 24.89
C GLU A 11 25.00 -17.29 24.48
N ARG A 12 26.10 -16.92 23.87
CA ARG A 12 26.18 -15.71 23.04
C ARG A 12 24.96 -15.78 22.15
N THR A 13 24.01 -14.91 22.39
CA THR A 13 22.88 -14.68 21.50
C THR A 13 23.49 -14.15 20.21
N LEU A 14 23.87 -15.06 19.31
CA LEU A 14 24.07 -14.72 17.90
C LEU A 14 22.75 -14.07 17.50
N THR A 15 22.80 -12.77 17.21
CA THR A 15 21.65 -12.05 16.67
C THR A 15 21.25 -12.77 15.40
N ARG A 16 20.21 -13.60 15.50
CA ARG A 16 19.71 -14.32 14.33
C ARG A 16 19.15 -13.30 13.35
N LYS A 17 19.45 -13.52 12.07
CA LYS A 17 18.87 -12.76 10.98
C LYS A 17 17.35 -12.83 11.03
N LYS A 18 16.66 -11.78 10.66
CA LYS A 18 15.19 -11.68 10.79
C LYS A 18 14.49 -11.72 9.43
N ALA A 19 13.31 -12.28 9.40
CA ALA A 19 12.39 -12.22 8.27
C ALA A 19 11.03 -11.69 8.75
N TYR A 20 10.58 -10.58 8.20
CA TYR A 20 9.30 -9.97 8.54
C TYR A 20 8.28 -10.24 7.45
N PHE A 21 7.15 -10.82 7.81
CA PHE A 21 6.05 -11.14 6.91
C PHE A 21 4.98 -10.05 7.01
N ILE A 22 4.80 -9.30 5.94
CA ILE A 22 3.74 -8.31 5.82
C ILE A 22 2.58 -8.94 5.06
N ASN A 23 1.63 -9.45 5.82
CA ASN A 23 0.42 -10.08 5.29
C ASN A 23 -0.59 -9.03 4.85
N GLY A 24 -1.41 -9.39 3.86
CA GLY A 24 -2.49 -8.55 3.36
C GLY A 24 -2.10 -7.66 2.18
N GLY A 25 -2.86 -6.60 1.97
CA GLY A 25 -2.75 -5.79 0.75
C GLY A 25 -1.72 -4.67 0.80
N ALA A 26 -1.63 -3.96 -0.31
CA ALA A 26 -0.71 -2.85 -0.58
C ALA A 26 -0.67 -1.77 0.51
N GLY A 27 -1.82 -1.43 1.10
CA GLY A 27 -1.89 -0.41 2.15
C GLY A 27 -1.08 -0.77 3.41
N ARG A 28 -1.01 -2.07 3.76
CA ARG A 28 -0.17 -2.52 4.88
C ARG A 28 1.32 -2.41 4.55
N VAL A 29 1.69 -2.72 3.30
CA VAL A 29 3.08 -2.57 2.82
C VAL A 29 3.49 -1.11 2.88
N VAL A 30 2.71 -0.20 2.30
CA VAL A 30 3.00 1.24 2.32
C VAL A 30 3.10 1.76 3.76
N ALA A 31 2.15 1.41 4.64
CA ALA A 31 2.16 1.84 6.03
C ALA A 31 3.36 1.30 6.83
N SER A 32 3.97 0.18 6.42
CA SER A 32 5.13 -0.40 7.09
C SER A 32 6.47 0.20 6.67
N ILE A 33 6.54 0.95 5.55
CA ILE A 33 7.79 1.53 5.03
C ILE A 33 8.56 2.32 6.08
N PRO A 34 7.96 3.32 6.78
CA PRO A 34 8.68 4.12 7.76
C PRO A 34 9.25 3.32 8.93
N ALA A 35 8.56 2.25 9.34
CA ALA A 35 9.01 1.36 10.39
C ALA A 35 10.27 0.56 9.97
N PHE A 36 10.31 0.08 8.73
CA PHE A 36 11.49 -0.60 8.19
C PHE A 36 12.65 0.36 7.88
N GLU A 37 12.38 1.60 7.50
CA GLU A 37 13.41 2.64 7.41
C GLU A 37 14.07 2.85 8.78
N LYS A 38 13.27 2.92 9.85
CA LYS A 38 13.78 3.01 11.23
C LYS A 38 14.54 1.76 11.66
N LEU A 39 14.04 0.58 11.33
CA LEU A 39 14.77 -0.66 11.61
C LEU A 39 16.14 -0.66 10.93
N TYR A 40 16.21 -0.21 9.67
CA TYR A 40 17.44 -0.20 8.89
C TYR A 40 18.54 0.71 9.47
N GLU A 41 18.19 1.71 10.26
CA GLU A 41 19.15 2.56 10.98
C GLU A 41 19.99 1.75 12.00
N THR A 42 19.39 0.72 12.60
CA THR A 42 19.99 -0.06 13.71
C THR A 42 20.32 -1.50 13.36
N ASP A 43 19.54 -2.12 12.47
CA ASP A 43 19.70 -3.49 12.02
C ASP A 43 19.55 -3.53 10.49
N LYS A 44 20.56 -4.05 9.80
CA LYS A 44 20.57 -4.14 8.33
C LYS A 44 20.41 -5.57 7.82
N ASP A 45 20.36 -6.55 8.72
CA ASP A 45 20.33 -7.96 8.37
C ASP A 45 18.92 -8.56 8.56
N PHE A 46 17.96 -7.98 7.87
CA PHE A 46 16.60 -8.49 7.80
C PHE A 46 16.12 -8.58 6.35
N ILE A 47 15.03 -9.30 6.16
CA ILE A 47 14.26 -9.30 4.91
C ILE A 47 12.80 -9.02 5.21
N ILE A 48 12.10 -8.52 4.17
CA ILE A 48 10.67 -8.25 4.19
C ILE A 48 10.02 -9.18 3.17
N VAL A 49 9.06 -9.97 3.60
CA VAL A 49 8.29 -10.86 2.72
C VAL A 49 6.86 -10.34 2.63
N CYS A 50 6.43 -9.97 1.44
CA CYS A 50 5.11 -9.39 1.20
C CYS A 50 4.15 -10.41 0.59
N GLU A 51 2.95 -10.52 1.13
CA GLU A 51 1.85 -11.28 0.50
C GLU A 51 1.32 -10.56 -0.75
N GLY A 52 1.35 -9.22 -0.75
CA GLY A 52 1.01 -8.39 -1.89
C GLY A 52 1.56 -6.98 -1.72
N GLY A 53 1.76 -6.24 -2.82
CA GLY A 53 2.26 -4.86 -2.80
C GLY A 53 3.77 -4.72 -2.64
N MET A 54 4.56 -5.76 -2.86
CA MET A 54 6.03 -5.67 -2.88
C MET A 54 6.52 -4.60 -3.87
N ASP A 55 5.74 -4.33 -4.91
CA ASP A 55 6.02 -3.28 -5.89
C ASP A 55 6.26 -1.90 -5.27
N PHE A 56 5.67 -1.60 -4.11
CA PHE A 56 5.87 -0.32 -3.43
C PHE A 56 7.27 -0.13 -2.83
N TYR A 57 8.05 -1.20 -2.69
CA TYR A 57 9.48 -1.11 -2.33
C TYR A 57 10.39 -0.86 -3.54
N LYS A 58 9.91 -1.05 -4.78
CA LYS A 58 10.72 -0.81 -5.98
C LYS A 58 11.22 0.63 -6.01
N GLY A 59 12.52 0.78 -6.27
CA GLY A 59 13.19 2.08 -6.30
C GLY A 59 13.48 2.70 -4.94
N HIS A 60 13.05 2.10 -3.83
CA HIS A 60 13.43 2.57 -2.51
C HIS A 60 14.95 2.41 -2.31
N PRO A 61 15.67 3.43 -1.80
CA PRO A 61 17.14 3.44 -1.77
C PRO A 61 17.77 2.25 -1.07
N VAL A 62 17.12 1.71 -0.03
CA VAL A 62 17.68 0.63 0.78
C VAL A 62 16.75 -0.58 0.92
N LEU A 63 15.43 -0.40 0.95
CA LEU A 63 14.51 -1.49 1.26
C LEU A 63 14.19 -2.36 0.04
N HIS A 64 14.41 -1.88 -1.19
CA HIS A 64 14.02 -2.64 -2.38
C HIS A 64 14.81 -3.96 -2.52
N GLU A 65 16.06 -4.00 -2.07
CA GLU A 65 16.88 -5.22 -2.09
C GLU A 65 16.56 -6.20 -0.95
N LEU A 66 15.84 -5.72 0.07
CA LEU A 66 15.44 -6.51 1.23
C LEU A 66 14.01 -7.06 1.12
N ALA A 67 13.23 -6.59 0.13
CA ALA A 67 11.84 -6.95 -0.05
C ALA A 67 11.65 -8.04 -1.11
N TYR A 68 10.87 -9.05 -0.74
CA TYR A 68 10.57 -10.21 -1.57
C TYR A 68 9.05 -10.44 -1.63
N ASP A 69 8.57 -10.88 -2.79
CA ASP A 69 7.24 -11.43 -2.91
C ASP A 69 7.19 -12.83 -2.27
N ASN A 70 6.09 -13.19 -1.63
CA ASN A 70 5.93 -14.52 -1.03
C ASN A 70 5.94 -15.66 -2.07
N TRP A 71 5.78 -15.34 -3.35
CA TRP A 71 5.91 -16.27 -4.48
C TRP A 71 7.31 -16.35 -5.06
N HIS A 72 8.28 -15.64 -4.47
CA HIS A 72 9.66 -15.67 -4.93
C HIS A 72 10.20 -17.10 -4.97
N LYS A 73 10.81 -17.48 -6.10
CA LYS A 73 11.33 -18.83 -6.29
C LYS A 73 12.38 -19.17 -5.24
N ASN A 74 12.24 -20.32 -4.60
CA ASN A 74 13.14 -20.81 -3.54
C ASN A 74 13.23 -19.89 -2.30
N LEU A 75 12.26 -19.03 -2.05
CA LEU A 75 12.26 -18.06 -0.96
C LEU A 75 12.67 -18.68 0.38
N PHE A 76 12.07 -19.82 0.75
CA PHE A 76 12.39 -20.48 2.01
C PHE A 76 13.84 -20.94 2.07
N LYS A 77 14.31 -21.65 1.04
CA LYS A 77 15.64 -22.26 1.02
C LYS A 77 16.77 -21.24 1.05
N ASP A 78 16.62 -20.17 0.26
CA ASP A 78 17.69 -19.24 -0.01
C ASP A 78 17.67 -18.03 0.93
N TYR A 79 16.50 -17.68 1.50
CA TYR A 79 16.34 -16.42 2.25
C TYR A 79 15.76 -16.60 3.66
N ILE A 80 14.91 -17.59 3.94
CA ILE A 80 14.17 -17.69 5.21
C ILE A 80 14.77 -18.72 6.17
N LYS A 81 15.32 -19.83 5.67
CA LYS A 81 15.65 -21.05 6.42
C LYS A 81 16.38 -20.81 7.75
N ASP A 82 17.30 -19.85 7.78
CA ASP A 82 18.15 -19.60 8.95
C ASP A 82 17.82 -18.26 9.63
N ARG A 83 16.57 -17.76 9.47
CA ARG A 83 16.09 -16.51 10.04
C ARG A 83 15.00 -16.75 11.08
N ASP A 84 14.93 -15.87 12.06
CA ASP A 84 13.78 -15.79 12.94
C ASP A 84 12.63 -15.07 12.21
N CYS A 85 11.46 -15.70 12.17
CA CYS A 85 10.31 -15.21 11.42
C CYS A 85 9.37 -14.42 12.31
N PHE A 86 8.98 -13.22 11.88
CA PHE A 86 8.05 -12.33 12.56
C PHE A 86 6.90 -11.96 11.63
N SER A 87 5.69 -11.91 12.18
CA SER A 87 4.52 -11.42 11.47
C SER A 87 3.93 -10.24 12.26
N PRO A 88 4.37 -9.00 12.00
CA PRO A 88 3.88 -7.84 12.71
C PRO A 88 2.37 -7.65 12.50
N GLU A 89 1.62 -7.50 13.59
CA GLU A 89 0.17 -7.29 13.54
C GLU A 89 -0.20 -5.93 14.16
N PRO A 90 -0.18 -4.85 13.38
CA PRO A 90 -0.36 -3.49 13.87
C PRO A 90 -1.75 -3.25 14.46
N TYR A 91 -2.78 -3.97 13.99
CA TYR A 91 -4.15 -3.83 14.51
C TYR A 91 -4.31 -4.32 15.95
N ARG A 92 -3.34 -5.10 16.46
CA ARG A 92 -3.32 -5.58 17.85
C ARG A 92 -2.47 -4.69 18.77
N VAL A 93 -1.80 -3.70 18.23
CA VAL A 93 -1.06 -2.70 19.02
C VAL A 93 -2.07 -1.88 19.82
N TRP A 94 -1.86 -1.79 21.13
CA TRP A 94 -2.79 -1.14 22.05
C TRP A 94 -3.06 0.32 21.68
N GLU A 95 -2.03 1.05 21.29
CA GLU A 95 -2.11 2.46 20.87
C GLU A 95 -3.00 2.63 19.63
N TYR A 96 -2.88 1.71 18.67
CA TYR A 96 -3.70 1.74 17.46
C TYR A 96 -5.14 1.37 17.76
N TYR A 97 -5.34 0.30 18.51
CA TYR A 97 -6.67 -0.15 18.90
C TYR A 97 -7.45 0.94 19.67
N ASN A 98 -6.74 1.75 20.47
CA ASN A 98 -7.32 2.87 21.22
C ASN A 98 -7.23 4.20 20.46
N GLN A 99 -6.99 4.20 19.15
CA GLN A 99 -6.97 5.39 18.27
C GLN A 99 -5.95 6.47 18.72
N LYS A 100 -4.82 6.06 19.28
CA LYS A 100 -3.76 6.95 19.77
C LYS A 100 -2.60 7.11 18.80
N CYS A 101 -2.55 6.30 17.73
CA CYS A 101 -1.50 6.36 16.74
C CYS A 101 -2.01 5.99 15.35
N SER A 102 -1.24 6.35 14.32
CA SER A 102 -1.47 5.92 12.94
C SER A 102 -1.10 4.45 12.72
N LEU A 103 -1.54 3.89 11.59
CA LEU A 103 -1.16 2.53 11.20
C LEU A 103 0.37 2.38 11.02
N ALA A 104 1.05 3.40 10.49
CA ALA A 104 2.51 3.40 10.34
C ALA A 104 3.22 3.34 11.70
N GLN A 105 2.77 4.13 12.67
CA GLN A 105 3.30 4.08 14.04
C GLN A 105 3.03 2.75 14.74
N ALA A 106 1.88 2.13 14.47
CA ALA A 106 1.58 0.80 14.98
C ALA A 106 2.50 -0.27 14.39
N PHE A 107 2.85 -0.17 13.11
CA PHE A 107 3.88 -1.02 12.51
C PHE A 107 5.24 -0.80 13.17
N ASP A 108 5.60 0.45 13.44
CA ASP A 108 6.86 0.78 14.10
C ASP A 108 6.95 0.15 15.50
N ILE A 109 5.90 0.28 16.30
CA ILE A 109 5.81 -0.37 17.62
C ILE A 109 5.94 -1.90 17.48
N ALA A 110 5.24 -2.51 16.52
CA ALA A 110 5.26 -3.97 16.34
C ALA A 110 6.59 -4.51 15.80
N ILE A 111 7.33 -3.73 15.01
CA ILE A 111 8.60 -4.14 14.37
C ILE A 111 9.81 -3.79 15.25
N ASN A 112 9.85 -2.56 15.76
CA ASN A 112 11.01 -2.02 16.48
C ASN A 112 10.88 -2.18 18.00
N ASN A 113 9.69 -2.48 18.51
CA ASN A 113 9.41 -2.63 19.95
C ASN A 113 9.83 -1.40 20.77
N GLU A 114 9.75 -0.24 20.15
CA GLU A 114 9.92 1.04 20.80
C GLU A 114 8.56 1.72 21.02
N GLY A 115 8.46 2.65 21.92
CA GLY A 115 7.21 3.36 22.18
C GLY A 115 6.74 4.21 20.99
N LEU A 116 5.63 4.91 21.19
CA LEU A 116 5.10 5.83 20.19
C LEU A 116 6.13 6.95 19.89
N ARG A 117 6.44 7.11 18.62
CA ARG A 117 7.35 8.16 18.13
C ARG A 117 6.88 8.73 16.80
N ASP A 118 7.41 9.88 16.43
CA ASP A 118 7.15 10.49 15.12
C ASP A 118 7.88 9.72 14.01
N LEU A 119 7.18 9.54 12.91
CA LEU A 119 7.69 8.91 11.70
C LEU A 119 7.53 9.86 10.52
N THR A 120 8.40 9.72 9.54
CA THR A 120 8.22 10.34 8.23
C THR A 120 7.04 9.69 7.50
N ASP A 121 6.38 10.44 6.63
CA ASP A 121 5.37 9.84 5.75
C ASP A 121 6.02 8.81 4.82
N PRO A 122 5.32 7.70 4.52
CA PRO A 122 5.83 6.69 3.59
C PRO A 122 6.01 7.30 2.20
N THR A 123 7.18 7.08 1.61
CA THR A 123 7.51 7.57 0.27
C THR A 123 7.57 6.42 -0.72
N ILE A 124 6.81 6.53 -1.82
CA ILE A 124 6.86 5.62 -2.95
C ILE A 124 7.80 6.21 -4.00
N HIS A 125 8.91 5.51 -4.24
CA HIS A 125 9.94 5.96 -5.19
C HIS A 125 9.58 5.55 -6.61
N MET A 126 9.10 6.52 -7.42
CA MET A 126 8.74 6.31 -8.81
C MET A 126 9.94 6.50 -9.72
N ASN A 127 10.11 5.63 -10.72
CA ASN A 127 11.12 5.84 -11.75
C ASN A 127 10.61 6.80 -12.85
N LYS A 128 11.54 7.28 -13.68
CA LYS A 128 11.21 8.23 -14.75
C LYS A 128 10.19 7.68 -15.77
N GLN A 129 10.25 6.38 -16.06
CA GLN A 129 9.35 5.77 -17.04
C GLN A 129 7.91 5.71 -16.49
N GLU A 130 7.74 5.34 -15.23
CA GLU A 130 6.45 5.31 -14.53
C GLU A 130 5.84 6.72 -14.47
N MET A 131 6.64 7.73 -14.14
CA MET A 131 6.20 9.13 -14.11
C MET A 131 5.78 9.63 -15.50
N VAL A 132 6.52 9.28 -16.56
CA VAL A 132 6.16 9.63 -17.95
C VAL A 132 4.87 8.95 -18.38
N GLN A 133 4.64 7.69 -17.98
CA GLN A 133 3.40 6.99 -18.29
C GLN A 133 2.20 7.66 -17.61
N GLY A 134 2.30 7.94 -16.31
CA GLY A 134 1.25 8.66 -15.59
C GLY A 134 0.96 10.05 -16.17
N PHE A 135 2.01 10.79 -16.50
CA PHE A 135 1.89 12.11 -17.13
C PHE A 135 1.14 12.04 -18.49
N LYS A 136 1.46 11.06 -19.34
CA LYS A 136 0.76 10.89 -20.62
C LYS A 136 -0.74 10.63 -20.41
N VAL A 137 -1.10 9.75 -19.48
CA VAL A 137 -2.50 9.48 -19.16
C VAL A 137 -3.22 10.75 -18.70
N ILE A 138 -2.60 11.53 -17.83
CA ILE A 138 -3.17 12.80 -17.33
C ILE A 138 -3.36 13.80 -18.47
N GLU A 139 -2.39 13.98 -19.36
CA GLU A 139 -2.48 14.93 -20.50
C GLU A 139 -3.55 14.49 -21.51
N GLU A 140 -3.68 13.20 -21.79
CA GLU A 140 -4.75 12.67 -22.63
C GLU A 140 -6.14 12.96 -22.04
N ILE A 141 -6.29 12.79 -20.72
CA ILE A 141 -7.54 13.04 -20.02
C ILE A 141 -7.86 14.54 -20.00
N LYS A 142 -6.89 15.40 -19.72
CA LYS A 142 -7.07 16.87 -19.83
C LYS A 142 -7.49 17.31 -21.23
N ALA A 143 -6.84 16.76 -22.26
CA ALA A 143 -7.19 17.04 -23.65
C ALA A 143 -8.62 16.60 -24.00
N MET A 144 -9.05 15.45 -23.52
CA MET A 144 -10.38 14.90 -23.74
C MET A 144 -11.47 15.69 -23.00
N THR A 145 -11.23 16.08 -21.74
CA THR A 145 -12.24 16.72 -20.88
C THR A 145 -12.24 18.24 -21.01
N LYS A 146 -11.19 18.84 -21.55
CA LYS A 146 -10.93 20.31 -21.60
C LYS A 146 -10.87 20.93 -20.19
N LYS A 147 -10.40 20.18 -19.21
CA LYS A 147 -10.21 20.62 -17.82
C LYS A 147 -8.73 20.61 -17.46
N ASP A 148 -8.28 21.63 -16.73
CA ASP A 148 -6.89 21.78 -16.32
C ASP A 148 -6.59 21.04 -15.01
N LYS A 149 -7.57 20.92 -14.12
CA LYS A 149 -7.45 20.26 -12.83
C LYS A 149 -7.96 18.83 -12.89
N VAL A 150 -7.22 17.91 -12.27
CA VAL A 150 -7.54 16.48 -12.27
C VAL A 150 -7.86 16.00 -10.85
N VAL A 151 -8.97 15.28 -10.72
CA VAL A 151 -9.30 14.53 -9.52
C VAL A 151 -9.32 13.03 -9.83
N VAL A 152 -8.55 12.25 -9.07
CA VAL A 152 -8.62 10.78 -9.11
C VAL A 152 -9.63 10.34 -8.06
N PHE A 153 -10.61 9.55 -8.46
CA PHE A 153 -11.62 8.98 -7.59
C PHE A 153 -11.52 7.45 -7.59
N GLN A 154 -11.21 6.87 -6.44
CA GLN A 154 -11.17 5.41 -6.21
C GLN A 154 -12.39 5.03 -5.35
N PRO A 155 -13.52 4.65 -5.99
CA PRO A 155 -14.78 4.46 -5.28
C PRO A 155 -14.94 3.06 -4.67
N PHE A 156 -14.12 2.07 -5.08
CA PHE A 156 -14.35 0.68 -4.73
C PHE A 156 -13.16 0.05 -4.04
N GLY A 157 -13.44 -0.75 -3.01
CA GLY A 157 -12.47 -1.60 -2.34
C GLY A 157 -12.05 -2.81 -3.21
N ARG A 158 -10.98 -3.48 -2.82
CA ARG A 158 -10.41 -4.62 -3.55
C ARG A 158 -11.39 -5.79 -3.75
N THR A 159 -12.36 -5.97 -2.86
CA THR A 159 -13.32 -7.07 -2.88
C THR A 159 -14.64 -6.68 -3.53
N ALA A 160 -14.67 -5.54 -4.22
CA ALA A 160 -15.85 -5.07 -4.92
C ALA A 160 -16.10 -5.90 -6.17
N GLU A 161 -17.35 -6.34 -6.35
CA GLU A 161 -17.81 -7.08 -7.52
C GLU A 161 -18.96 -6.33 -8.18
N ASN A 162 -18.87 -6.15 -9.49
CA ASN A 162 -19.91 -5.50 -10.28
C ASN A 162 -21.01 -6.50 -10.64
N MET A 163 -22.22 -6.27 -10.16
CA MET A 163 -23.42 -7.09 -10.43
C MET A 163 -24.35 -6.47 -11.49
N GLY A 164 -23.86 -5.47 -12.22
CA GLY A 164 -24.62 -4.70 -13.22
C GLY A 164 -25.23 -3.43 -12.61
N ASP A 165 -26.37 -3.55 -11.96
CA ASP A 165 -27.10 -2.41 -11.38
C ASP A 165 -26.55 -1.94 -10.03
N PHE A 166 -25.70 -2.76 -9.38
CA PHE A 166 -25.11 -2.46 -8.08
C PHE A 166 -23.76 -3.14 -7.91
N VAL A 167 -23.02 -2.67 -6.92
CA VAL A 167 -21.71 -3.22 -6.52
C VAL A 167 -21.83 -3.85 -5.15
N ILE A 168 -21.32 -5.07 -5.01
CA ILE A 168 -21.18 -5.78 -3.73
C ILE A 168 -19.73 -5.68 -3.28
N ASP A 169 -19.51 -5.36 -2.01
CA ASP A 169 -18.19 -5.39 -1.38
C ASP A 169 -18.30 -6.01 0.01
N SER A 170 -17.67 -7.17 0.18
CA SER A 170 -17.68 -7.92 1.45
C SER A 170 -16.99 -7.17 2.61
N THR A 171 -16.16 -6.17 2.30
CA THR A 171 -15.44 -5.36 3.30
C THR A 171 -16.15 -4.07 3.66
N SER A 172 -17.25 -3.74 2.99
CA SER A 172 -18.02 -2.49 3.18
C SER A 172 -17.17 -1.22 3.00
N ARG A 173 -16.15 -1.28 2.13
CA ARG A 173 -15.24 -0.16 1.82
C ARG A 173 -15.53 0.50 0.48
N SER A 174 -16.67 0.20 -0.12
CA SER A 174 -17.06 0.74 -1.42
C SER A 174 -18.22 1.71 -1.27
N PHE A 175 -18.21 2.74 -2.10
CA PHE A 175 -19.38 3.61 -2.29
C PHE A 175 -20.50 2.86 -3.02
N HIS A 176 -21.75 3.22 -2.77
CA HIS A 176 -22.84 2.76 -3.59
C HIS A 176 -22.75 3.31 -5.02
N LEU A 177 -23.08 2.51 -6.02
CA LEU A 177 -22.95 2.90 -7.43
C LEU A 177 -23.67 4.22 -7.76
N ASN A 178 -24.85 4.44 -7.20
CA ASN A 178 -25.60 5.70 -7.39
C ASN A 178 -24.85 6.91 -6.81
N ASP A 179 -24.15 6.76 -5.70
CA ASP A 179 -23.34 7.83 -5.11
C ASP A 179 -22.09 8.09 -5.97
N VAL A 180 -21.46 7.04 -6.50
CA VAL A 180 -20.33 7.16 -7.44
C VAL A 180 -20.75 7.98 -8.67
N ILE A 181 -21.89 7.62 -9.27
CA ILE A 181 -22.43 8.33 -10.44
C ILE A 181 -22.70 9.79 -10.11
N ARG A 182 -23.35 10.08 -8.98
CA ARG A 182 -23.64 11.44 -8.53
C ARG A 182 -22.37 12.25 -8.31
N ILE A 183 -21.41 11.72 -7.54
CA ILE A 183 -20.13 12.38 -7.26
C ILE A 183 -19.39 12.69 -8.56
N CYS A 184 -19.30 11.73 -9.48
CA CYS A 184 -18.66 11.96 -10.78
C CYS A 184 -19.32 13.07 -11.58
N LYS A 185 -20.67 13.14 -11.57
CA LYS A 185 -21.43 14.20 -12.26
C LYS A 185 -21.20 15.57 -11.64
N ASP A 186 -21.15 15.64 -10.32
CA ASP A 186 -20.93 16.90 -9.60
C ASP A 186 -19.49 17.41 -9.81
N LEU A 187 -18.50 16.52 -9.85
CA LEU A 187 -17.09 16.89 -9.99
C LEU A 187 -16.70 17.29 -11.43
N ARG A 188 -17.33 16.72 -12.45
CA ARG A 188 -16.94 16.92 -13.86
C ARG A 188 -17.07 18.36 -14.37
N ASP A 189 -17.86 19.18 -13.69
CA ASP A 189 -18.05 20.57 -14.07
C ASP A 189 -16.79 21.40 -13.80
N ASP A 190 -16.00 21.02 -12.78
CA ASP A 190 -14.79 21.73 -12.38
C ASP A 190 -13.50 20.95 -12.69
N TYR A 191 -13.56 19.62 -12.77
CA TYR A 191 -12.39 18.73 -12.85
C TYR A 191 -12.45 17.78 -14.04
N ALA A 192 -11.27 17.36 -14.51
CA ALA A 192 -11.09 16.13 -15.25
C ALA A 192 -11.19 14.96 -14.25
N VAL A 193 -12.31 14.24 -14.26
CA VAL A 193 -12.55 13.13 -13.31
C VAL A 193 -11.96 11.84 -13.88
N VAL A 194 -11.09 11.21 -13.09
CA VAL A 194 -10.46 9.93 -13.38
C VAL A 194 -10.95 8.91 -12.37
N VAL A 195 -11.74 7.94 -12.79
CA VAL A 195 -12.22 6.87 -11.91
C VAL A 195 -11.24 5.70 -11.94
N MET A 196 -10.67 5.39 -10.79
CA MET A 196 -9.83 4.22 -10.57
C MET A 196 -10.71 3.03 -10.22
N SER A 197 -10.98 2.15 -11.20
CA SER A 197 -11.83 0.98 -11.03
C SER A 197 -11.25 -0.23 -11.77
N GLU A 198 -11.35 -1.42 -11.18
CA GLU A 198 -10.95 -2.69 -11.80
C GLU A 198 -11.99 -3.19 -12.83
N PHE A 199 -13.18 -2.62 -12.83
CA PHE A 199 -14.25 -2.96 -13.77
C PHE A 199 -14.87 -1.69 -14.37
N PRO A 200 -15.44 -1.79 -15.60
CA PRO A 200 -16.12 -0.67 -16.22
C PRO A 200 -17.40 -0.34 -15.46
N ILE A 201 -17.70 0.97 -15.38
CA ILE A 201 -18.96 1.49 -14.88
C ILE A 201 -19.56 2.45 -15.91
N THR A 202 -20.87 2.48 -16.04
CA THR A 202 -21.57 3.42 -16.90
C THR A 202 -22.07 4.58 -16.05
N ILE A 203 -21.51 5.77 -16.28
CA ILE A 203 -21.95 6.99 -15.59
C ILE A 203 -23.14 7.63 -16.32
N GLU A 204 -23.05 7.70 -17.62
CA GLU A 204 -24.09 8.17 -18.56
C GLU A 204 -23.89 7.51 -19.92
N GLU A 205 -24.96 7.30 -20.67
CA GLU A 205 -24.85 6.77 -22.02
C GLU A 205 -24.20 7.75 -23.00
N THR A 206 -24.48 9.05 -22.86
CA THR A 206 -23.92 10.13 -23.68
C THR A 206 -23.51 11.32 -22.82
N PRO A 207 -22.31 11.29 -22.22
CA PRO A 207 -21.87 12.36 -21.34
C PRO A 207 -21.52 13.63 -22.13
N THR A 208 -21.93 14.79 -21.63
CA THR A 208 -21.55 16.10 -22.17
C THR A 208 -20.08 16.42 -21.91
N VAL A 209 -19.58 16.02 -20.74
CA VAL A 209 -18.14 16.02 -20.38
C VAL A 209 -17.76 14.59 -20.03
N PRO A 210 -16.80 13.99 -20.73
CA PRO A 210 -16.41 12.61 -20.49
C PRO A 210 -15.77 12.46 -19.12
N ILE A 211 -16.01 11.30 -18.50
CA ILE A 211 -15.34 10.84 -17.29
C ILE A 211 -14.41 9.71 -17.70
N ALA A 212 -13.15 9.83 -17.33
CA ALA A 212 -12.15 8.84 -17.71
C ALA A 212 -12.17 7.64 -16.74
N ILE A 213 -12.23 6.42 -17.30
CA ILE A 213 -12.15 5.16 -16.55
C ILE A 213 -11.06 4.33 -17.20
N PRO A 214 -9.78 4.71 -17.06
CA PRO A 214 -8.68 4.02 -17.72
C PRO A 214 -8.47 2.64 -17.12
N GLN A 215 -8.33 1.63 -17.98
CA GLN A 215 -8.06 0.26 -17.59
C GLN A 215 -6.55 0.04 -17.46
N ILE A 216 -6.02 0.33 -16.29
CA ILE A 216 -4.59 0.23 -15.96
C ILE A 216 -4.42 -0.85 -14.89
N SER A 217 -3.67 -1.91 -15.20
CA SER A 217 -3.38 -3.00 -14.27
C SER A 217 -2.15 -2.75 -13.40
N ASP A 218 -1.26 -1.85 -13.81
CA ASP A 218 -0.03 -1.53 -13.07
C ASP A 218 -0.31 -0.51 -11.96
N VAL A 219 -0.19 -0.96 -10.72
CA VAL A 219 -0.37 -0.13 -9.53
C VAL A 219 0.65 1.02 -9.44
N ARG A 220 1.83 0.87 -10.03
CA ARG A 220 2.84 1.93 -10.03
C ARG A 220 2.49 3.04 -11.02
N VAL A 221 1.88 2.70 -12.15
CA VAL A 221 1.31 3.71 -13.06
C VAL A 221 0.17 4.46 -12.37
N TRP A 222 -0.71 3.77 -11.64
CA TRP A 222 -1.72 4.43 -10.80
C TRP A 222 -1.11 5.35 -9.75
N SER A 223 -0.03 4.90 -9.08
CA SER A 223 0.68 5.75 -8.10
C SER A 223 1.21 7.03 -8.73
N SER A 224 1.74 6.95 -9.96
CA SER A 224 2.21 8.15 -10.68
C SER A 224 1.06 9.08 -11.09
N ILE A 225 -0.08 8.54 -11.50
CA ILE A 225 -1.29 9.33 -11.82
C ILE A 225 -1.77 10.07 -10.56
N ILE A 226 -1.87 9.37 -9.42
CA ILE A 226 -2.27 9.96 -8.13
C ILE A 226 -1.29 11.06 -7.71
N GLN A 227 0.01 10.84 -7.89
CA GLN A 227 1.04 11.83 -7.54
C GLN A 227 0.99 13.09 -8.39
N ILE A 228 0.54 13.00 -9.65
CA ILE A 228 0.45 14.14 -10.59
C ILE A 228 -0.91 14.85 -10.46
N ALA A 229 -1.95 14.14 -10.04
CA ALA A 229 -3.30 14.70 -9.91
C ALA A 229 -3.36 15.81 -8.84
N ASP A 230 -4.30 16.75 -9.01
CA ASP A 230 -4.51 17.83 -8.04
C ASP A 230 -5.22 17.34 -6.77
N HIS A 231 -6.11 16.34 -6.91
CA HIS A 231 -6.90 15.80 -5.81
C HIS A 231 -7.06 14.28 -5.92
N PHE A 232 -7.18 13.63 -4.76
CA PHE A 232 -7.52 12.22 -4.65
C PHE A 232 -8.70 12.03 -3.68
N ILE A 233 -9.68 11.24 -4.09
CA ILE A 233 -10.81 10.81 -3.26
C ILE A 233 -10.79 9.27 -3.25
N GLY A 234 -10.77 8.66 -2.09
CA GLY A 234 -10.74 7.20 -1.96
C GLY A 234 -11.64 6.68 -0.84
N CYS A 235 -11.98 5.39 -0.91
CA CYS A 235 -12.70 4.65 0.13
C CYS A 235 -11.76 3.95 1.11
#